data_7525ab3d6037d30a6486892099298fe0
#
_entry.id   7525ab3d6037d30a6486892099298fe0
#
_cell.length_a   1.000
_cell.length_b   1.000
_cell.length_c   1.000
_cell.angle_alpha   90.00
_cell.angle_beta   90.00
_cell.angle_gamma   90.00
#
_symmetry.space_group_name_H-M   'P 1'
#
loop_
_entity.id
_entity.type
_entity.pdbx_description
1 polymer ?
#
loop_
_entity_poly.entity_id
_entity_poly.type
_entity_poly.pdbx_seq_one_letter_code
_entity_poly.pdbx_strand_id
1 'polypeptide(L)'
;MKCLTVLLLGLLWISPVLADRLFVDGFEPPHIDPLFPKVGQTHQLPAGPTTDQLAWLLGELASGENTTTAEISAHFVSGYDPQTMADWINNNLRPSFANAIIRDVVTVTPVRVTVVINGPGSGTPYGYLNIGAGYSGDHKINLLGISNYYGSVQYPEDQSLTLSQAADKFVTLSDTPALLVGRIGSNDQCTAQVDRNANQLRATGSIFKTWILGAVARAVAEGALDPQTTIPLVASKLALAGTINSEPPGTVFTLMDMAELMMGISDNTATDHLHALVGRDLIEQVVDDFAFSQPDVLKPFLNVSEQFSLYFSFPLATAMNYVNGSESYQRQFLQNQIEPITPVMGGPYANTEIFLSGTWRATPMDICRAFAHLRELPQGSDAIGLVDHALGASTAQPEVRDHWDRVWYKGGSLDGSAGHYVLTHAWMLENAGEDPWVVIAMSNNSTGGIDEYKVQSVTGRILELLSQMP
;
A
#
# COMPACT_ATOMS: atom_id res chain seq x y z
N MET A 1 49.97 35.76 56.76
CA MET A 1 49.68 35.91 55.32
C MET A 1 48.66 34.90 54.97
N LYS A 2 47.37 35.28 54.89
CA LYS A 2 46.26 34.43 54.52
C LYS A 2 45.82 34.81 53.12
N CYS A 3 45.85 33.87 52.20
CA CYS A 3 45.38 34.04 50.84
C CYS A 3 43.87 33.71 50.81
N LEU A 4 43.07 34.67 50.40
CA LEU A 4 41.60 34.56 50.30
C LEU A 4 41.26 34.21 48.85
N THR A 5 40.74 33.02 48.63
CA THR A 5 40.28 32.62 47.31
C THR A 5 38.77 32.98 47.18
N VAL A 6 38.49 33.88 46.26
CA VAL A 6 37.11 34.30 45.93
C VAL A 6 36.57 33.34 44.85
N LEU A 7 35.51 32.60 45.19
CA LEU A 7 34.73 31.81 44.24
C LEU A 7 33.69 32.73 43.56
N LEU A 8 33.83 33.00 42.27
CA LEU A 8 32.79 33.63 41.47
C LEU A 8 31.76 32.58 41.05
N LEU A 9 30.57 32.62 41.63
CA LEU A 9 29.38 31.96 41.09
C LEU A 9 28.84 32.75 39.91
N GLY A 10 29.05 32.27 38.71
CA GLY A 10 28.41 32.79 37.51
C GLY A 10 26.93 32.32 37.46
N LEU A 11 26.02 33.23 37.79
CA LEU A 11 24.60 33.08 37.50
C LEU A 11 24.39 33.24 35.98
N LEU A 12 24.19 32.12 35.29
CA LEU A 12 23.65 32.15 33.92
C LEU A 12 22.18 32.63 33.98
N TRP A 13 21.98 33.87 33.58
CA TRP A 13 20.64 34.38 33.27
C TRP A 13 20.19 33.72 31.97
N ILE A 14 19.32 32.68 32.08
CA ILE A 14 18.60 32.18 30.95
C ILE A 14 17.54 33.23 30.59
N SER A 15 17.62 33.78 29.40
CA SER A 15 16.70 34.78 28.88
C SER A 15 15.28 34.20 28.91
N PRO A 16 14.27 34.92 29.44
CA PRO A 16 12.88 34.41 29.48
C PRO A 16 12.30 34.09 28.08
N VAL A 17 12.87 34.65 27.02
CA VAL A 17 12.49 34.34 25.63
C VAL A 17 12.87 32.93 25.20
N LEU A 18 13.92 32.30 25.80
CA LEU A 18 14.25 30.88 25.51
C LEU A 18 13.39 29.92 26.30
N ALA A 19 12.89 30.32 27.49
CA ALA A 19 11.98 29.50 28.28
C ALA A 19 10.59 29.41 27.65
N ASP A 20 10.09 30.51 27.06
CA ASP A 20 8.80 30.52 26.38
C ASP A 20 8.82 29.65 25.08
N ARG A 21 9.95 29.56 24.37
CA ARG A 21 10.04 28.67 23.19
C ARG A 21 10.14 27.18 23.53
N LEU A 22 10.64 26.83 24.70
CA LEU A 22 10.74 25.44 25.15
C LEU A 22 9.42 24.87 25.69
N PHE A 23 8.41 25.72 25.92
CA PHE A 23 7.11 25.28 26.45
C PHE A 23 5.92 25.53 25.53
N VAL A 24 6.11 26.20 24.38
CA VAL A 24 5.03 26.48 23.43
C VAL A 24 4.99 25.48 22.26
N ASP A 25 6.11 24.85 21.92
CA ASP A 25 6.19 23.92 20.77
C ASP A 25 5.89 22.44 21.15
N GLY A 26 5.42 22.15 22.34
CA GLY A 26 5.32 20.78 22.84
C GLY A 26 3.93 20.16 22.95
N PHE A 27 2.84 20.86 22.59
CA PHE A 27 1.48 20.37 22.84
C PHE A 27 0.47 20.65 21.72
N GLU A 28 0.87 21.20 20.58
CA GLU A 28 -0.03 21.13 19.44
C GLU A 28 0.04 19.72 18.83
N PRO A 29 -1.12 19.04 18.68
CA PRO A 29 -1.13 17.76 18.00
C PRO A 29 -0.50 17.94 16.60
N PRO A 30 0.24 16.95 16.08
CA PRO A 30 0.81 17.04 14.76
C PRO A 30 -0.30 17.40 13.76
N HIS A 31 -0.07 18.47 12.99
CA HIS A 31 -0.98 18.82 11.91
C HIS A 31 -0.83 17.77 10.82
N ILE A 32 -1.92 17.08 10.48
CA ILE A 32 -1.95 16.10 9.41
C ILE A 32 -2.77 16.70 8.28
N ASP A 33 -2.14 16.94 7.15
CA ASP A 33 -2.82 17.36 5.94
C ASP A 33 -3.34 16.13 5.19
N PRO A 34 -4.65 16.05 4.90
CA PRO A 34 -5.19 14.96 4.10
C PRO A 34 -4.52 14.92 2.72
N LEU A 35 -4.10 13.74 2.28
CA LEU A 35 -3.41 13.56 1.00
C LEU A 35 -4.25 14.00 -0.20
N PHE A 36 -5.57 13.83 -0.12
CA PHE A 36 -6.54 14.25 -1.14
C PHE A 36 -7.64 15.09 -0.48
N PRO A 37 -7.37 16.39 -0.19
CA PRO A 37 -8.33 17.25 0.50
C PRO A 37 -9.60 17.43 -0.34
N LYS A 38 -10.73 17.66 0.33
CA LYS A 38 -12.01 17.96 -0.33
C LYS A 38 -12.25 19.46 -0.47
N VAL A 39 -12.75 19.86 -1.64
CA VAL A 39 -13.39 21.17 -1.84
C VAL A 39 -14.88 20.92 -2.08
N GLY A 40 -15.72 21.23 -1.11
CA GLY A 40 -17.11 20.84 -1.10
C GLY A 40 -17.25 19.31 -0.96
N GLN A 41 -17.83 18.66 -1.98
CA GLN A 41 -17.99 17.20 -2.01
C GLN A 41 -17.01 16.48 -2.95
N THR A 42 -16.04 17.20 -3.50
CA THR A 42 -15.11 16.68 -4.52
C THR A 42 -13.70 16.68 -3.97
N HIS A 43 -13.03 15.53 -4.04
CA HIS A 43 -11.61 15.42 -3.72
C HIS A 43 -10.75 16.16 -4.73
N GLN A 44 -9.68 16.81 -4.26
CA GLN A 44 -8.63 17.36 -5.09
C GLN A 44 -7.62 16.27 -5.40
N LEU A 45 -7.38 16.04 -6.69
CA LEU A 45 -6.40 15.06 -7.16
C LEU A 45 -5.14 15.78 -7.63
N PRO A 46 -3.96 15.18 -7.46
CA PRO A 46 -2.73 15.72 -8.04
C PRO A 46 -2.81 15.68 -9.57
N ALA A 47 -2.15 16.61 -10.24
CA ALA A 47 -1.96 16.56 -11.67
C ALA A 47 -1.05 15.38 -12.05
N GLY A 48 -1.41 14.67 -13.10
CA GLY A 48 -0.62 13.55 -13.58
C GLY A 48 -1.35 12.76 -14.67
N PRO A 49 -0.65 11.83 -15.37
CA PRO A 49 -1.19 11.15 -16.53
C PRO A 49 -2.56 10.52 -16.30
N THR A 50 -2.74 9.80 -15.21
CA THR A 50 -4.00 9.08 -14.91
C THR A 50 -5.11 10.02 -14.47
N THR A 51 -4.81 11.04 -13.70
CA THR A 51 -5.79 12.04 -13.24
C THR A 51 -6.20 12.98 -14.36
N ASP A 52 -5.32 13.28 -15.32
CA ASP A 52 -5.64 14.04 -16.52
C ASP A 52 -6.60 13.24 -17.43
N GLN A 53 -6.39 11.93 -17.59
CA GLN A 53 -7.31 11.06 -18.32
C GLN A 53 -8.66 10.90 -17.61
N LEU A 54 -8.66 10.83 -16.27
CA LEU A 54 -9.90 10.85 -15.50
C LEU A 54 -10.66 12.17 -15.71
N ALA A 55 -9.97 13.31 -15.66
CA ALA A 55 -10.57 14.63 -15.89
C ALA A 55 -11.16 14.73 -17.31
N TRP A 56 -10.45 14.24 -18.33
CA TRP A 56 -10.97 14.15 -19.69
C TRP A 56 -12.26 13.30 -19.74
N LEU A 57 -12.25 12.09 -19.18
CA LEU A 57 -13.43 11.21 -19.23
C LEU A 57 -14.64 11.83 -18.50
N LEU A 58 -14.45 12.44 -17.35
CA LEU A 58 -15.53 13.14 -16.64
C LEU A 58 -16.05 14.35 -17.44
N GLY A 59 -15.16 15.07 -18.13
CA GLY A 59 -15.51 16.14 -19.05
C GLY A 59 -16.36 15.65 -20.23
N GLU A 60 -15.99 14.52 -20.84
CA GLU A 60 -16.77 13.84 -21.88
C GLU A 60 -18.18 13.51 -21.39
N LEU A 61 -18.29 12.92 -20.21
CA LEU A 61 -19.59 12.56 -19.63
C LEU A 61 -20.45 13.80 -19.32
N ALA A 62 -19.83 14.94 -19.04
CA ALA A 62 -20.52 16.21 -18.75
C ALA A 62 -20.86 17.04 -20.00
N SER A 63 -20.20 16.81 -21.13
CA SER A 63 -20.33 17.64 -22.34
C SER A 63 -21.74 17.66 -22.94
N GLY A 64 -22.53 16.61 -22.74
CA GLY A 64 -23.83 16.41 -23.39
C GLY A 64 -23.74 16.01 -24.87
N GLU A 65 -22.54 15.98 -25.46
CA GLU A 65 -22.27 15.56 -26.82
C GLU A 65 -21.77 14.11 -26.86
N ASN A 66 -21.94 13.45 -28.01
CA ASN A 66 -21.43 12.08 -28.16
C ASN A 66 -19.91 12.09 -28.32
N THR A 67 -19.25 11.25 -27.55
CA THR A 67 -17.83 10.94 -27.73
C THR A 67 -17.58 10.34 -29.10
N THR A 68 -16.59 10.84 -29.83
CA THR A 68 -16.26 10.46 -31.21
C THR A 68 -15.10 9.44 -31.26
N THR A 69 -14.99 8.77 -32.41
CA THR A 69 -13.85 7.87 -32.67
C THR A 69 -12.51 8.60 -32.70
N ALA A 70 -12.50 9.89 -33.04
CA ALA A 70 -11.29 10.72 -33.05
C ALA A 70 -10.81 10.96 -31.59
N GLU A 71 -11.71 11.27 -30.67
CA GLU A 71 -11.42 11.45 -29.23
C GLU A 71 -10.94 10.14 -28.61
N ILE A 72 -11.57 9.01 -28.92
CA ILE A 72 -11.07 7.71 -28.46
C ILE A 72 -9.65 7.45 -28.98
N SER A 73 -9.38 7.72 -30.25
CA SER A 73 -8.04 7.52 -30.82
C SER A 73 -6.99 8.45 -30.20
N ALA A 74 -7.39 9.63 -29.73
CA ALA A 74 -6.52 10.57 -29.04
C ALA A 74 -6.18 10.11 -27.60
N HIS A 75 -7.14 9.50 -26.89
CA HIS A 75 -7.04 9.20 -25.47
C HIS A 75 -6.78 7.74 -25.13
N PHE A 76 -6.98 6.78 -26.04
CA PHE A 76 -6.78 5.35 -25.78
C PHE A 76 -5.62 4.78 -26.60
N VAL A 77 -4.96 3.77 -26.05
CA VAL A 77 -3.96 3.00 -26.80
C VAL A 77 -4.59 2.25 -27.97
N SER A 78 -3.81 1.94 -28.99
CA SER A 78 -4.27 1.32 -30.24
C SER A 78 -4.94 -0.07 -30.09
N GLY A 79 -4.86 -0.68 -28.90
CA GLY A 79 -5.53 -1.94 -28.60
C GLY A 79 -7.04 -1.83 -28.41
N TYR A 80 -7.59 -0.62 -28.24
CA TYR A 80 -9.02 -0.38 -28.16
C TYR A 80 -9.56 0.01 -29.54
N ASP A 81 -10.66 -0.65 -29.95
CA ASP A 81 -11.37 -0.26 -31.17
C ASP A 81 -12.14 1.07 -30.94
N PRO A 82 -11.82 2.15 -31.69
CA PRO A 82 -12.38 3.47 -31.41
C PRO A 82 -13.90 3.54 -31.52
N GLN A 83 -14.52 2.81 -32.46
CA GLN A 83 -15.97 2.83 -32.63
C GLN A 83 -16.66 2.10 -31.45
N THR A 84 -16.18 0.93 -31.10
CA THR A 84 -16.71 0.14 -29.98
C THR A 84 -16.64 0.94 -28.67
N MET A 85 -15.52 1.62 -28.40
CA MET A 85 -15.36 2.42 -27.20
C MET A 85 -16.25 3.66 -27.18
N ALA A 86 -16.35 4.38 -28.30
CA ALA A 86 -17.25 5.53 -28.42
C ALA A 86 -18.72 5.11 -28.20
N ASP A 87 -19.15 4.04 -28.84
CA ASP A 87 -20.50 3.48 -28.66
C ASP A 87 -20.75 3.04 -27.21
N TRP A 88 -19.75 2.42 -26.55
CA TRP A 88 -19.87 1.99 -25.17
C TRP A 88 -19.98 3.18 -24.20
N ILE A 89 -19.16 4.22 -24.37
CA ILE A 89 -19.25 5.44 -23.56
C ILE A 89 -20.60 6.13 -23.76
N ASN A 90 -21.04 6.30 -25.00
CA ASN A 90 -22.28 7.03 -25.33
C ASN A 90 -23.54 6.28 -24.87
N ASN A 91 -23.58 4.95 -25.03
CA ASN A 91 -24.80 4.17 -24.82
C ASN A 91 -24.90 3.52 -23.43
N ASN A 92 -23.75 3.34 -22.72
CA ASN A 92 -23.74 2.66 -21.42
C ASN A 92 -23.24 3.57 -20.30
N LEU A 93 -22.11 4.26 -20.49
CA LEU A 93 -21.49 5.03 -19.41
C LEU A 93 -22.20 6.38 -19.22
N ARG A 94 -22.39 7.15 -20.28
CA ARG A 94 -23.03 8.48 -20.24
C ARG A 94 -24.46 8.46 -19.67
N PRO A 95 -25.37 7.54 -20.02
CA PRO A 95 -26.71 7.51 -19.44
C PRO A 95 -26.72 7.35 -17.92
N SER A 96 -25.73 6.62 -17.38
CA SER A 96 -25.63 6.34 -15.96
C SER A 96 -24.83 7.40 -15.18
N PHE A 97 -23.87 8.06 -15.82
CA PHE A 97 -22.88 8.91 -15.14
C PHE A 97 -22.70 10.31 -15.77
N ALA A 98 -23.67 10.80 -16.52
CA ALA A 98 -23.65 12.19 -17.00
C ALA A 98 -23.50 13.15 -15.81
N ASN A 99 -22.57 14.12 -15.93
CA ASN A 99 -22.23 15.05 -14.85
C ASN A 99 -21.80 14.36 -13.53
N ALA A 100 -21.18 13.18 -13.62
CA ALA A 100 -20.68 12.49 -12.46
C ALA A 100 -19.61 13.31 -11.73
N ILE A 101 -19.61 13.20 -10.41
CA ILE A 101 -18.57 13.79 -9.55
C ILE A 101 -17.85 12.68 -8.78
N ILE A 102 -16.60 12.96 -8.42
CA ILE A 102 -15.79 12.06 -7.59
C ILE A 102 -16.31 12.16 -6.15
N ARG A 103 -16.80 11.04 -5.64
CA ARG A 103 -17.28 10.91 -4.25
C ARG A 103 -16.17 10.46 -3.32
N ASP A 104 -15.32 9.55 -3.80
CA ASP A 104 -14.20 9.04 -3.02
C ASP A 104 -13.03 8.66 -3.92
N VAL A 105 -11.85 8.65 -3.32
CA VAL A 105 -10.58 8.30 -3.96
C VAL A 105 -10.04 7.05 -3.30
N VAL A 106 -10.00 5.94 -4.05
CA VAL A 106 -9.50 4.66 -3.54
C VAL A 106 -8.01 4.50 -3.82
N THR A 107 -7.58 4.80 -5.04
CA THR A 107 -6.17 4.66 -5.44
C THR A 107 -5.77 5.81 -6.36
N VAL A 108 -4.59 6.39 -6.11
CA VAL A 108 -3.92 7.31 -7.03
C VAL A 108 -2.44 6.96 -7.07
N THR A 109 -1.94 6.64 -8.25
CA THR A 109 -0.53 6.42 -8.54
C THR A 109 -0.20 7.00 -9.91
N PRO A 110 1.06 7.13 -10.30
CA PRO A 110 1.42 7.66 -11.63
C PRO A 110 0.77 6.93 -12.81
N VAL A 111 0.42 5.65 -12.66
CA VAL A 111 -0.14 4.83 -13.75
C VAL A 111 -1.55 4.30 -13.49
N ARG A 112 -2.15 4.61 -12.34
CA ARG A 112 -3.49 4.13 -11.97
C ARG A 112 -4.24 5.13 -11.11
N VAL A 113 -5.50 5.38 -11.45
CA VAL A 113 -6.46 6.06 -10.57
C VAL A 113 -7.71 5.21 -10.44
N THR A 114 -8.19 5.05 -9.20
CA THR A 114 -9.46 4.39 -8.90
C THR A 114 -10.29 5.28 -8.00
N VAL A 115 -11.50 5.59 -8.44
CA VAL A 115 -12.42 6.50 -7.74
C VAL A 115 -13.82 5.93 -7.67
N VAL A 116 -14.58 6.37 -6.68
CA VAL A 116 -16.03 6.20 -6.67
C VAL A 116 -16.66 7.45 -7.27
N ILE A 117 -17.49 7.29 -8.28
CA ILE A 117 -18.25 8.36 -8.90
C ILE A 117 -19.75 8.12 -8.74
N ASN A 118 -20.54 9.18 -8.72
CA ASN A 118 -21.99 9.05 -8.75
C ASN A 118 -22.58 9.73 -9.98
N GLY A 119 -23.65 9.15 -10.49
CA GLY A 119 -24.45 9.74 -11.54
C GLY A 119 -25.45 10.80 -11.04
N PRO A 120 -26.20 11.44 -11.95
CA PRO A 120 -27.02 12.62 -11.65
C PRO A 120 -28.34 12.35 -10.92
N GLY A 121 -28.73 11.12 -10.69
CA GLY A 121 -30.06 10.75 -10.14
C GLY A 121 -30.03 10.17 -8.73
N SER A 122 -31.02 10.50 -7.90
CA SER A 122 -31.30 9.75 -6.66
C SER A 122 -31.70 8.31 -7.05
N GLY A 123 -30.88 7.33 -6.72
CA GLY A 123 -31.12 5.92 -7.07
C GLY A 123 -30.22 5.37 -8.18
N THR A 124 -29.36 6.19 -8.79
CA THR A 124 -28.30 5.70 -9.66
C THR A 124 -27.24 5.03 -8.79
N PRO A 125 -26.77 3.81 -9.13
CA PRO A 125 -25.69 3.17 -8.39
C PRO A 125 -24.42 4.03 -8.48
N TYR A 126 -23.61 3.98 -7.45
CA TYR A 126 -22.25 4.52 -7.54
C TYR A 126 -21.44 3.66 -8.51
N GLY A 127 -20.55 4.31 -9.28
CA GLY A 127 -19.59 3.65 -10.16
C GLY A 127 -18.23 3.55 -9.47
N TYR A 128 -17.68 2.36 -9.42
CA TYR A 128 -16.28 2.12 -9.05
C TYR A 128 -15.47 2.17 -10.35
N LEU A 129 -14.88 3.33 -10.63
CA LEU A 129 -14.18 3.64 -11.87
C LEU A 129 -12.67 3.46 -11.69
N ASN A 130 -12.06 2.68 -12.59
CA ASN A 130 -10.64 2.38 -12.60
C ASN A 130 -10.04 2.76 -13.96
N ILE A 131 -9.04 3.65 -13.95
CA ILE A 131 -8.33 4.12 -15.14
C ILE A 131 -6.84 3.84 -14.96
N GLY A 132 -6.22 3.21 -15.95
CA GLY A 132 -4.77 3.12 -16.10
C GLY A 132 -4.33 3.92 -17.32
N ALA A 133 -3.18 4.57 -17.22
CA ALA A 133 -2.54 5.27 -18.32
C ALA A 133 -1.04 4.95 -18.36
N GLY A 134 -0.43 5.08 -19.56
CA GLY A 134 1.01 4.98 -19.70
C GLY A 134 1.73 6.09 -18.91
N TYR A 135 2.83 5.76 -18.26
CA TYR A 135 3.67 6.73 -17.57
C TYR A 135 4.47 7.58 -18.55
N SER A 136 4.98 6.97 -19.61
CA SER A 136 5.76 7.64 -20.65
C SER A 136 4.97 7.83 -21.95
N GLY A 137 5.49 8.64 -22.86
CA GLY A 137 4.92 8.84 -24.20
C GLY A 137 3.71 9.77 -24.19
N ASP A 138 2.61 9.32 -24.81
CA ASP A 138 1.38 10.11 -25.00
C ASP A 138 0.35 9.93 -23.87
N HIS A 139 0.70 9.23 -22.80
CA HIS A 139 -0.10 9.02 -21.58
C HIS A 139 -1.52 8.50 -21.84
N LYS A 140 -1.69 7.68 -22.87
CA LYS A 140 -2.99 7.15 -23.25
C LYS A 140 -3.52 6.11 -22.26
N ILE A 141 -4.84 6.03 -22.19
CA ILE A 141 -5.57 5.04 -21.40
C ILE A 141 -5.26 3.64 -21.93
N ASN A 142 -4.71 2.81 -21.07
CA ASN A 142 -4.42 1.40 -21.32
C ASN A 142 -5.32 0.45 -20.51
N LEU A 143 -6.06 1.01 -19.56
CA LEU A 143 -7.07 0.30 -18.78
C LEU A 143 -8.24 1.25 -18.51
N LEU A 144 -9.46 0.81 -18.81
CA LEU A 144 -10.69 1.43 -18.37
C LEU A 144 -11.65 0.36 -17.88
N GLY A 145 -12.07 0.45 -16.63
CA GLY A 145 -13.06 -0.43 -16.03
C GLY A 145 -14.02 0.34 -15.14
N ILE A 146 -15.28 -0.07 -15.15
CA ILE A 146 -16.30 0.41 -14.23
C ILE A 146 -17.16 -0.74 -13.76
N SER A 147 -17.47 -0.74 -12.46
CA SER A 147 -18.42 -1.67 -11.86
C SER A 147 -19.35 -0.91 -10.92
N ASN A 148 -20.49 -1.51 -10.61
CA ASN A 148 -21.37 -0.95 -9.59
C ASN A 148 -20.73 -1.08 -8.21
N TYR A 149 -20.90 -0.04 -7.40
CA TYR A 149 -20.45 -0.02 -6.02
C TYR A 149 -21.65 0.12 -5.09
N TYR A 150 -21.76 -0.76 -4.11
CA TYR A 150 -22.89 -0.87 -3.19
C TYR A 150 -22.53 -0.59 -1.71
N GLY A 151 -21.34 -0.07 -1.45
CA GLY A 151 -20.81 0.18 -0.10
C GLY A 151 -19.69 -0.79 0.28
N SER A 152 -18.92 -0.43 1.30
CA SER A 152 -17.80 -1.25 1.81
C SER A 152 -18.30 -2.52 2.50
N VAL A 153 -19.47 -2.45 3.17
CA VAL A 153 -20.17 -3.60 3.79
C VAL A 153 -21.15 -4.17 2.77
N GLN A 154 -20.71 -5.20 2.04
CA GLN A 154 -21.44 -5.70 0.88
C GLN A 154 -22.62 -6.61 1.22
N TYR A 155 -22.54 -7.31 2.36
CA TYR A 155 -23.59 -8.23 2.80
C TYR A 155 -24.45 -7.60 3.89
N PRO A 156 -25.78 -7.52 3.72
CA PRO A 156 -26.68 -6.87 4.69
C PRO A 156 -26.55 -7.42 6.12
N GLU A 157 -26.29 -8.73 6.26
CA GLU A 157 -26.09 -9.37 7.54
C GLU A 157 -24.85 -8.86 8.29
N ASP A 158 -23.85 -8.32 7.58
CA ASP A 158 -22.64 -7.79 8.20
C ASP A 158 -22.86 -6.41 8.80
N GLN A 159 -23.83 -5.64 8.32
CA GLN A 159 -24.12 -4.28 8.80
C GLN A 159 -24.53 -4.24 10.29
N SER A 160 -25.07 -5.34 10.81
CA SER A 160 -25.50 -5.41 12.22
C SER A 160 -24.44 -5.97 13.18
N LEU A 161 -23.26 -6.39 12.67
CA LEU A 161 -22.21 -6.97 13.51
C LEU A 161 -21.59 -5.93 14.43
N THR A 162 -21.36 -6.29 15.69
CA THR A 162 -20.44 -5.60 16.59
C THR A 162 -19.00 -5.88 16.20
N LEU A 163 -18.04 -5.12 16.73
CA LEU A 163 -16.61 -5.32 16.44
C LEU A 163 -16.15 -6.74 16.78
N SER A 164 -16.55 -7.28 17.92
CA SER A 164 -16.22 -8.67 18.31
C SER A 164 -16.83 -9.70 17.36
N GLN A 165 -18.11 -9.50 16.98
CA GLN A 165 -18.79 -10.41 16.05
C GLN A 165 -18.17 -10.36 14.64
N ALA A 166 -17.79 -9.18 14.16
CA ALA A 166 -17.06 -9.04 12.88
C ALA A 166 -15.72 -9.77 12.93
N ALA A 167 -14.97 -9.62 14.03
CA ALA A 167 -13.72 -10.34 14.24
C ALA A 167 -13.91 -11.87 14.31
N ASP A 168 -14.95 -12.33 14.99
CA ASP A 168 -15.28 -13.76 15.08
C ASP A 168 -15.72 -14.31 13.71
N LYS A 169 -16.46 -13.54 12.91
CA LYS A 169 -16.81 -13.90 11.54
C LYS A 169 -15.57 -13.95 10.65
N PHE A 170 -14.68 -12.95 10.73
CA PHE A 170 -13.46 -12.91 9.93
C PHE A 170 -12.63 -14.19 10.05
N VAL A 171 -12.44 -14.72 11.26
CA VAL A 171 -11.61 -15.92 11.49
C VAL A 171 -12.25 -17.20 10.95
N THR A 172 -13.47 -17.15 10.48
CA THR A 172 -14.12 -18.29 9.82
C THR A 172 -13.95 -18.29 8.30
N LEU A 173 -13.35 -17.23 7.73
CA LEU A 173 -13.28 -17.05 6.27
C LEU A 173 -12.05 -17.70 5.63
N SER A 174 -11.11 -18.22 6.44
CA SER A 174 -9.92 -18.91 5.94
C SER A 174 -9.42 -19.97 6.91
N ASP A 175 -8.54 -20.87 6.43
CA ASP A 175 -8.02 -22.00 7.21
C ASP A 175 -7.10 -21.52 8.35
N THR A 176 -6.26 -20.53 8.08
CA THR A 176 -5.29 -20.00 9.03
C THR A 176 -5.38 -18.47 9.09
N PRO A 177 -6.46 -17.95 9.70
CA PRO A 177 -6.68 -16.52 9.84
C PRO A 177 -5.81 -15.91 10.93
N ALA A 178 -5.56 -14.60 10.83
CA ALA A 178 -5.11 -13.77 11.93
C ALA A 178 -5.68 -12.36 11.78
N LEU A 179 -6.16 -11.77 12.88
CA LEU A 179 -6.71 -10.42 12.91
C LEU A 179 -6.20 -9.68 14.15
N LEU A 180 -5.72 -8.46 13.92
CA LEU A 180 -5.45 -7.46 14.95
C LEU A 180 -6.30 -6.23 14.65
N VAL A 181 -7.09 -5.79 15.62
CA VAL A 181 -7.58 -4.42 15.72
C VAL A 181 -6.93 -3.83 16.96
N GLY A 182 -6.17 -2.76 16.79
CA GLY A 182 -5.36 -2.21 17.89
C GLY A 182 -5.15 -0.71 17.76
N ARG A 183 -4.41 -0.17 18.71
CA ARG A 183 -3.96 1.22 18.73
C ARG A 183 -2.44 1.30 18.78
N ILE A 184 -1.89 2.32 18.17
CA ILE A 184 -0.50 2.74 18.39
C ILE A 184 -0.56 3.87 19.43
N GLY A 185 -0.13 3.58 20.67
CA GLY A 185 -0.14 4.56 21.74
C GLY A 185 0.97 5.60 21.63
N SER A 186 0.99 6.56 22.55
CA SER A 186 1.94 7.70 22.58
C SER A 186 3.43 7.30 22.67
N ASN A 187 3.73 6.04 23.03
CA ASN A 187 5.08 5.49 23.05
C ASN A 187 5.35 4.59 21.85
N ASP A 188 4.58 4.74 20.77
CA ASP A 188 4.61 3.90 19.58
C ASP A 188 4.45 2.39 19.86
N GLN A 189 3.80 2.08 20.99
CA GLN A 189 3.49 0.73 21.41
C GLN A 189 2.17 0.25 20.81
N CYS A 190 2.22 -0.87 20.11
CA CYS A 190 1.04 -1.56 19.62
C CYS A 190 0.28 -2.25 20.74
N THR A 191 -0.99 -1.88 20.93
CA THR A 191 -1.89 -2.49 21.93
C THR A 191 -3.13 -3.06 21.25
N ALA A 192 -3.40 -4.35 21.47
CA ALA A 192 -4.56 -5.01 20.89
C ALA A 192 -5.84 -4.63 21.62
N GLN A 193 -6.87 -4.23 20.88
CA GLN A 193 -8.26 -4.10 21.33
C GLN A 193 -9.05 -5.38 20.97
N VAL A 194 -8.76 -5.94 19.81
CA VAL A 194 -9.25 -7.26 19.39
C VAL A 194 -8.07 -8.05 18.87
N ASP A 195 -7.85 -9.22 19.46
CA ASP A 195 -6.81 -10.19 19.08
C ASP A 195 -7.45 -11.51 18.66
N ARG A 196 -7.18 -11.91 17.43
CA ARG A 196 -7.47 -13.24 16.92
C ARG A 196 -6.21 -13.76 16.23
N ASN A 197 -5.36 -14.46 16.98
CA ASN A 197 -4.08 -14.98 16.50
C ASN A 197 -3.06 -13.88 16.12
N ALA A 198 -3.11 -12.69 16.73
CA ALA A 198 -2.31 -11.53 16.34
C ALA A 198 -0.78 -11.74 16.49
N ASN A 199 -0.34 -12.76 17.23
CA ASN A 199 1.07 -13.14 17.38
C ASN A 199 1.45 -14.41 16.60
N GLN A 200 0.60 -14.86 15.68
CA GLN A 200 0.89 -16.03 14.85
C GLN A 200 1.42 -15.59 13.48
N LEU A 201 2.53 -16.20 13.05
CA LEU A 201 3.09 -15.97 11.72
C LEU A 201 2.09 -16.37 10.63
N ARG A 202 1.92 -15.48 9.64
CA ARG A 202 1.14 -15.72 8.43
C ARG A 202 1.92 -15.25 7.22
N ALA A 203 1.68 -15.85 6.07
CA ALA A 203 2.16 -15.32 4.80
C ALA A 203 1.56 -13.93 4.56
N THR A 204 2.42 -12.97 4.24
CA THR A 204 2.05 -11.55 4.13
C THR A 204 1.56 -11.17 2.74
N GLY A 205 1.88 -11.99 1.71
CA GLY A 205 1.85 -11.46 0.35
C GLY A 205 2.64 -10.15 0.31
N SER A 206 2.18 -9.18 -0.43
CA SER A 206 2.91 -7.92 -0.65
C SER A 206 3.01 -6.98 0.57
N ILE A 207 2.48 -7.31 1.74
CA ILE A 207 2.72 -6.48 2.94
C ILE A 207 4.21 -6.44 3.33
N PHE A 208 5.01 -7.44 2.93
CA PHE A 208 6.47 -7.42 3.12
C PHE A 208 7.16 -6.15 2.58
N LYS A 209 6.58 -5.50 1.58
CA LYS A 209 7.09 -4.26 0.98
C LYS A 209 7.17 -3.10 1.98
N THR A 210 6.48 -3.20 3.11
CA THR A 210 6.54 -2.22 4.21
C THR A 210 7.97 -2.09 4.76
N TRP A 211 8.73 -3.18 4.85
CA TRP A 211 10.13 -3.13 5.31
C TRP A 211 11.08 -2.55 4.26
N ILE A 212 10.80 -2.76 2.97
CA ILE A 212 11.52 -2.08 1.89
C ILE A 212 11.25 -0.57 1.95
N LEU A 213 9.98 -0.17 2.12
CA LEU A 213 9.63 1.24 2.31
C LEU A 213 10.34 1.84 3.53
N GLY A 214 10.43 1.10 4.64
CA GLY A 214 11.17 1.49 5.83
C GLY A 214 12.66 1.78 5.54
N ALA A 215 13.30 0.93 4.73
CA ALA A 215 14.70 1.16 4.32
C ALA A 215 14.84 2.37 3.39
N VAL A 216 13.90 2.57 2.47
CA VAL A 216 13.87 3.76 1.60
C VAL A 216 13.66 5.03 2.44
N ALA A 217 12.69 5.03 3.34
CA ALA A 217 12.39 6.18 4.20
C ALA A 217 13.57 6.52 5.13
N ARG A 218 14.28 5.51 5.65
CA ARG A 218 15.52 5.70 6.41
C ARG A 218 16.61 6.39 5.57
N ALA A 219 16.84 5.90 4.34
CA ALA A 219 17.83 6.49 3.45
C ALA A 219 17.50 7.96 3.10
N VAL A 220 16.21 8.30 2.99
CA VAL A 220 15.75 9.69 2.81
C VAL A 220 15.97 10.50 4.10
N ALA A 221 15.61 9.97 5.26
CA ALA A 221 15.82 10.65 6.55
C ALA A 221 17.29 10.94 6.86
N GLU A 222 18.20 10.08 6.41
CA GLU A 222 19.64 10.22 6.53
C GLU A 222 20.25 11.13 5.44
N GLY A 223 19.45 11.60 4.47
CA GLY A 223 19.89 12.44 3.36
C GLY A 223 20.71 11.68 2.29
N ALA A 224 20.71 10.37 2.30
CA ALA A 224 21.34 9.53 1.28
C ALA A 224 20.52 9.45 -0.02
N LEU A 225 19.21 9.60 0.08
CA LEU A 225 18.26 9.67 -1.04
C LEU A 225 17.35 10.90 -0.90
N ASP A 226 16.80 11.31 -2.03
CA ASP A 226 15.81 12.39 -2.14
C ASP A 226 14.56 11.83 -2.83
N PRO A 227 13.32 12.19 -2.45
CA PRO A 227 12.11 11.77 -3.13
C PRO A 227 12.11 12.04 -4.64
N GLN A 228 12.87 13.02 -5.11
CA GLN A 228 13.05 13.33 -6.53
C GLN A 228 14.23 12.60 -7.19
N THR A 229 14.95 11.74 -6.45
CA THR A 229 16.01 10.89 -7.03
C THR A 229 15.45 10.08 -8.20
N THR A 230 16.11 10.16 -9.36
CA THR A 230 15.64 9.50 -10.58
C THR A 230 16.11 8.06 -10.67
N ILE A 231 15.20 7.15 -11.04
CA ILE A 231 15.43 5.71 -11.13
C ILE A 231 15.03 5.26 -12.55
N PRO A 232 15.99 4.88 -13.39
CA PRO A 232 15.67 4.33 -14.71
C PRO A 232 15.13 2.91 -14.61
N LEU A 233 14.10 2.60 -15.39
CA LEU A 233 13.60 1.24 -15.56
C LEU A 233 14.63 0.39 -16.29
N VAL A 234 15.12 -0.66 -15.64
CA VAL A 234 16.13 -1.55 -16.21
C VAL A 234 15.62 -2.99 -16.35
N ALA A 235 15.91 -3.64 -17.46
CA ALA A 235 15.40 -4.96 -17.77
C ALA A 235 15.79 -6.04 -16.73
N SER A 236 16.95 -5.90 -16.09
CA SER A 236 17.41 -6.83 -15.05
C SER A 236 16.66 -6.74 -13.70
N LYS A 237 15.74 -5.79 -13.56
CA LYS A 237 14.92 -5.59 -12.37
C LYS A 237 13.42 -5.67 -12.66
N LEU A 238 13.04 -6.11 -13.86
CA LEU A 238 11.64 -6.42 -14.15
C LEU A 238 11.21 -7.61 -13.28
N ALA A 239 9.98 -7.57 -12.81
CA ALA A 239 9.41 -8.66 -12.02
C ALA A 239 8.03 -9.06 -12.54
N LEU A 240 7.67 -10.31 -12.35
CA LEU A 240 6.36 -10.82 -12.75
C LEU A 240 5.24 -10.00 -12.07
N ALA A 241 4.19 -9.69 -12.82
CA ALA A 241 3.07 -8.84 -12.40
C ALA A 241 3.47 -7.39 -12.02
N GLY A 242 4.57 -6.86 -12.56
CA GLY A 242 4.86 -5.44 -12.55
C GLY A 242 4.01 -4.71 -13.59
N THR A 243 3.22 -3.73 -13.18
CA THR A 243 2.39 -2.92 -14.09
C THR A 243 3.26 -2.09 -15.04
N ILE A 244 4.38 -1.56 -14.52
CA ILE A 244 5.31 -0.75 -15.30
C ILE A 244 6.21 -1.57 -16.26
N ASN A 245 6.05 -2.89 -16.33
CA ASN A 245 6.74 -3.72 -17.32
C ASN A 245 6.37 -3.36 -18.77
N SER A 246 5.24 -2.71 -18.97
CA SER A 246 4.80 -2.23 -20.29
C SER A 246 5.52 -0.94 -20.74
N GLU A 247 6.21 -0.27 -19.83
CA GLU A 247 6.96 0.94 -20.14
C GLU A 247 8.28 0.60 -20.86
N PRO A 248 8.74 1.46 -21.77
CA PRO A 248 10.01 1.24 -22.46
C PRO A 248 11.20 1.16 -21.47
N PRO A 249 12.17 0.27 -21.69
CA PRO A 249 13.42 0.27 -20.91
C PRO A 249 14.11 1.65 -20.95
N GLY A 250 14.56 2.12 -19.81
CA GLY A 250 15.14 3.45 -19.63
C GLY A 250 14.13 4.55 -19.30
N THR A 251 12.82 4.27 -19.25
CA THR A 251 11.83 5.20 -18.67
C THR A 251 12.28 5.57 -17.27
N VAL A 252 12.27 6.87 -16.96
CA VAL A 252 12.80 7.40 -15.69
C VAL A 252 11.64 7.75 -14.78
N PHE A 253 11.62 7.15 -13.60
CA PHE A 253 10.70 7.43 -12.51
C PHE A 253 11.41 8.20 -11.40
N THR A 254 10.69 8.92 -10.58
CA THR A 254 11.22 9.43 -9.31
C THR A 254 11.18 8.34 -8.24
N LEU A 255 11.94 8.52 -7.15
CA LEU A 255 11.86 7.66 -5.97
C LEU A 255 10.41 7.65 -5.40
N MET A 256 9.75 8.82 -5.39
CA MET A 256 8.35 8.96 -4.98
C MET A 256 7.44 8.12 -5.86
N ASP A 257 7.55 8.24 -7.19
CA ASP A 257 6.73 7.43 -8.13
C ASP A 257 6.89 5.92 -7.86
N MET A 258 8.14 5.48 -7.70
CA MET A 258 8.43 4.06 -7.43
C MET A 258 7.85 3.61 -6.08
N ALA A 259 7.89 4.47 -5.05
CA ALA A 259 7.31 4.17 -3.74
C ALA A 259 5.77 4.10 -3.80
N GLU A 260 5.13 5.03 -4.50
CA GLU A 260 3.68 5.02 -4.73
C GLU A 260 3.24 3.80 -5.55
N LEU A 261 3.99 3.43 -6.58
CA LEU A 261 3.72 2.22 -7.37
C LEU A 261 3.86 0.95 -6.53
N MET A 262 4.94 0.85 -5.74
CA MET A 262 5.20 -0.30 -4.86
C MET A 262 4.09 -0.48 -3.82
N MET A 263 3.63 0.60 -3.20
CA MET A 263 2.65 0.50 -2.10
C MET A 263 1.21 0.59 -2.60
N GLY A 264 0.89 1.52 -3.50
CA GLY A 264 -0.47 1.83 -3.95
C GLY A 264 -1.09 0.75 -4.83
N ILE A 265 -0.36 0.27 -5.82
CA ILE A 265 -0.81 -0.81 -6.72
C ILE A 265 0.01 -2.08 -6.59
N SER A 266 0.87 -2.12 -5.59
CA SER A 266 1.70 -3.30 -5.30
C SER A 266 2.63 -3.70 -6.45
N ASP A 267 3.12 -2.75 -7.25
CA ASP A 267 3.96 -3.02 -8.41
C ASP A 267 5.24 -3.77 -8.02
N ASN A 268 5.44 -4.94 -8.63
CA ASN A 268 6.56 -5.82 -8.29
C ASN A 268 7.88 -5.33 -8.89
N THR A 269 7.83 -4.69 -10.05
CA THR A 269 9.01 -4.14 -10.71
C THR A 269 9.53 -2.90 -9.97
N ALA A 270 8.65 -2.01 -9.54
CA ALA A 270 9.02 -0.91 -8.66
C ALA A 270 9.64 -1.43 -7.35
N THR A 271 9.08 -2.53 -6.79
CA THR A 271 9.63 -3.19 -5.60
C THR A 271 11.07 -3.65 -5.80
N ASP A 272 11.38 -4.35 -6.90
CA ASP A 272 12.72 -4.88 -7.16
C ASP A 272 13.73 -3.78 -7.49
N HIS A 273 13.29 -2.66 -8.09
CA HIS A 273 14.13 -1.48 -8.26
C HIS A 273 14.46 -0.83 -6.90
N LEU A 274 13.48 -0.63 -6.03
CA LEU A 274 13.69 -0.05 -4.69
C LEU A 274 14.52 -0.97 -3.79
N HIS A 275 14.25 -2.28 -3.81
CA HIS A 275 15.07 -3.26 -3.09
C HIS A 275 16.55 -3.19 -3.52
N ALA A 276 16.80 -3.10 -4.82
CA ALA A 276 18.16 -2.98 -5.34
C ALA A 276 18.81 -1.63 -5.01
N LEU A 277 18.02 -0.55 -4.95
CA LEU A 277 18.51 0.80 -4.65
C LEU A 277 19.03 0.91 -3.21
N VAL A 278 18.27 0.40 -2.23
CA VAL A 278 18.65 0.48 -0.82
C VAL A 278 19.52 -0.68 -0.35
N GLY A 279 19.47 -1.81 -1.06
CA GLY A 279 20.24 -3.02 -0.76
C GLY A 279 19.62 -3.88 0.35
N ARG A 280 19.85 -5.18 0.25
CA ARG A 280 19.33 -6.22 1.17
C ARG A 280 19.72 -5.96 2.62
N ASP A 281 20.98 -5.59 2.85
CA ASP A 281 21.52 -5.42 4.20
C ASP A 281 20.80 -4.32 4.97
N LEU A 282 20.45 -3.20 4.32
CA LEU A 282 19.68 -2.13 4.97
C LEU A 282 18.25 -2.57 5.28
N ILE A 283 17.63 -3.34 4.37
CA ILE A 283 16.28 -3.88 4.61
C ILE A 283 16.29 -4.84 5.81
N GLU A 284 17.29 -5.73 5.89
CA GLU A 284 17.44 -6.66 7.01
C GLU A 284 17.71 -5.94 8.35
N GLN A 285 18.46 -4.83 8.35
CA GLN A 285 18.61 -3.95 9.50
C GLN A 285 17.28 -3.32 9.92
N VAL A 286 16.47 -2.86 8.97
CA VAL A 286 15.13 -2.33 9.25
C VAL A 286 14.22 -3.39 9.87
N VAL A 287 14.30 -4.64 9.41
CA VAL A 287 13.56 -5.74 10.04
C VAL A 287 13.92 -5.89 11.52
N ASP A 288 15.22 -5.82 11.85
CA ASP A 288 15.68 -5.89 13.25
C ASP A 288 15.24 -4.66 14.06
N ASP A 289 15.45 -3.46 13.51
CA ASP A 289 15.19 -2.20 14.19
C ASP A 289 13.67 -1.95 14.41
N PHE A 290 12.82 -2.49 13.54
CA PHE A 290 11.36 -2.46 13.70
C PHE A 290 10.84 -3.50 14.70
N ALA A 291 11.73 -4.07 15.51
CA ALA A 291 11.42 -5.03 16.57
C ALA A 291 10.58 -6.22 16.08
N PHE A 292 10.93 -6.76 14.91
CA PHE A 292 10.27 -7.92 14.36
C PHE A 292 10.43 -9.12 15.29
N SER A 293 9.35 -9.85 15.54
CA SER A 293 9.33 -10.90 16.58
C SER A 293 10.22 -12.11 16.26
N GLN A 294 10.37 -12.44 14.98
CA GLN A 294 11.15 -13.58 14.49
C GLN A 294 11.91 -13.16 13.20
N PRO A 295 12.94 -12.31 13.29
CA PRO A 295 13.59 -11.71 12.13
C PRO A 295 14.18 -12.73 11.14
N ASP A 296 14.58 -13.89 11.63
CA ASP A 296 15.17 -14.96 10.81
C ASP A 296 14.21 -15.48 9.71
N VAL A 297 12.88 -15.32 9.89
CA VAL A 297 11.93 -15.75 8.86
C VAL A 297 11.90 -14.85 7.63
N LEU A 298 12.51 -13.66 7.71
CA LEU A 298 12.68 -12.72 6.61
C LEU A 298 14.14 -12.63 6.11
N LYS A 299 15.06 -13.47 6.64
CA LYS A 299 16.48 -13.45 6.26
C LYS A 299 16.88 -14.76 5.60
N PRO A 300 17.57 -14.70 4.43
CA PRO A 300 17.85 -13.49 3.64
C PRO A 300 16.56 -12.86 3.08
N PHE A 301 16.51 -11.52 3.09
CA PHE A 301 15.34 -10.80 2.59
C PHE A 301 15.30 -10.83 1.04
N LEU A 302 14.45 -11.70 0.49
CA LEU A 302 14.32 -11.87 -0.96
C LEU A 302 13.55 -10.71 -1.59
N ASN A 303 13.98 -10.29 -2.78
CA ASN A 303 13.15 -9.48 -3.65
C ASN A 303 12.06 -10.33 -4.34
N VAL A 304 11.20 -9.70 -5.14
CA VAL A 304 10.07 -10.41 -5.76
C VAL A 304 10.55 -11.45 -6.77
N SER A 305 11.49 -11.09 -7.63
CA SER A 305 12.02 -12.00 -8.66
C SER A 305 12.75 -13.20 -8.06
N GLU A 306 13.47 -12.99 -6.97
CA GLU A 306 14.16 -14.06 -6.22
C GLU A 306 13.15 -15.01 -5.56
N GLN A 307 12.11 -14.48 -4.92
CA GLN A 307 11.05 -15.31 -4.35
C GLN A 307 10.30 -16.09 -5.42
N PHE A 308 10.02 -15.47 -6.56
CA PHE A 308 9.31 -16.12 -7.66
C PHE A 308 10.16 -17.20 -8.36
N SER A 309 11.50 -17.14 -8.28
CA SER A 309 12.32 -18.26 -8.75
C SER A 309 12.06 -19.54 -7.96
N LEU A 310 11.78 -19.46 -6.65
CA LEU A 310 11.40 -20.62 -5.84
C LEU A 310 10.05 -21.20 -6.26
N TYR A 311 9.14 -20.35 -6.75
CA TYR A 311 7.83 -20.81 -7.25
C TYR A 311 7.92 -21.46 -8.62
N PHE A 312 8.74 -20.90 -9.52
CA PHE A 312 8.65 -21.22 -10.95
C PHE A 312 9.88 -21.93 -11.53
N SER A 313 11.07 -21.78 -10.93
CA SER A 313 12.32 -22.22 -11.58
C SER A 313 12.91 -23.52 -11.03
N PHE A 314 12.50 -23.93 -9.83
CA PHE A 314 13.03 -25.13 -9.17
C PHE A 314 11.95 -26.19 -8.93
N PRO A 315 12.31 -27.50 -8.94
CA PRO A 315 11.41 -28.53 -8.45
C PRO A 315 10.99 -28.26 -6.98
N LEU A 316 9.78 -28.63 -6.60
CA LEU A 316 9.26 -28.43 -5.25
C LEU A 316 10.22 -28.91 -4.15
N ALA A 317 10.83 -30.09 -4.32
CA ALA A 317 11.80 -30.61 -3.34
C ALA A 317 13.00 -29.68 -3.15
N THR A 318 13.49 -29.03 -4.20
CA THR A 318 14.60 -28.06 -4.12
C THR A 318 14.13 -26.77 -3.44
N ALA A 319 12.96 -26.27 -3.79
CA ALA A 319 12.37 -25.09 -3.14
C ALA A 319 12.13 -25.35 -1.64
N MET A 320 11.61 -26.51 -1.27
CA MET A 320 11.43 -26.91 0.14
C MET A 320 12.75 -27.09 0.90
N ASN A 321 13.80 -27.56 0.25
CA ASN A 321 15.13 -27.61 0.85
C ASN A 321 15.67 -26.20 1.16
N TYR A 322 15.41 -25.23 0.26
CA TYR A 322 15.71 -23.82 0.55
C TYR A 322 14.94 -23.32 1.78
N VAL A 323 13.61 -23.49 1.76
CA VAL A 323 12.71 -23.01 2.83
C VAL A 323 13.09 -23.56 4.20
N ASN A 324 13.47 -24.83 4.27
CA ASN A 324 13.84 -25.51 5.53
C ASN A 324 15.34 -25.44 5.85
N GLY A 325 16.12 -24.78 5.01
CA GLY A 325 17.58 -24.65 5.18
C GLY A 325 17.96 -23.66 6.29
N SER A 326 19.19 -23.75 6.75
CA SER A 326 19.77 -22.70 7.59
C SER A 326 19.97 -21.41 6.80
N GLU A 327 20.00 -20.26 7.46
CA GLU A 327 20.27 -18.97 6.81
C GLU A 327 21.55 -19.01 5.94
N SER A 328 22.62 -19.63 6.44
CA SER A 328 23.86 -19.78 5.69
C SER A 328 23.66 -20.57 4.39
N TYR A 329 22.87 -21.65 4.42
CA TYR A 329 22.51 -22.40 3.22
C TYR A 329 21.65 -21.56 2.28
N GLN A 330 20.67 -20.85 2.80
CA GLN A 330 19.77 -19.98 2.01
C GLN A 330 20.56 -18.87 1.30
N ARG A 331 21.49 -18.19 2.00
CA ARG A 331 22.36 -17.16 1.40
C ARG A 331 23.26 -17.74 0.30
N GLN A 332 23.85 -18.93 0.52
CA GLN A 332 24.65 -19.59 -0.49
C GLN A 332 23.82 -20.03 -1.71
N PHE A 333 22.61 -20.57 -1.47
CA PHE A 333 21.70 -20.98 -2.55
C PHE A 333 21.19 -19.75 -3.33
N LEU A 334 20.86 -18.67 -2.65
CA LEU A 334 20.47 -17.39 -3.23
C LEU A 334 21.56 -16.91 -4.21
N GLN A 335 22.79 -16.77 -3.72
CA GLN A 335 23.90 -16.27 -4.53
C GLN A 335 24.23 -17.17 -5.73
N ASN A 336 24.22 -18.50 -5.54
CA ASN A 336 24.74 -19.43 -6.55
C ASN A 336 23.67 -19.98 -7.49
N GLN A 337 22.39 -19.98 -7.09
CA GLN A 337 21.33 -20.63 -7.85
C GLN A 337 20.18 -19.67 -8.25
N ILE A 338 19.83 -18.71 -7.41
CA ILE A 338 18.70 -17.80 -7.64
C ILE A 338 19.14 -16.54 -8.39
N GLU A 339 20.12 -15.80 -7.87
CA GLU A 339 20.57 -14.54 -8.48
C GLU A 339 21.01 -14.69 -9.95
N PRO A 340 21.69 -15.77 -10.35
CA PRO A 340 22.09 -15.94 -11.76
C PRO A 340 20.94 -16.12 -12.76
N ILE A 341 19.74 -16.49 -12.29
CA ILE A 341 18.57 -16.73 -13.15
C ILE A 341 17.50 -15.63 -13.05
N THR A 342 17.66 -14.65 -12.16
CA THR A 342 16.74 -13.50 -12.06
C THR A 342 17.04 -12.48 -13.18
N PRO A 343 16.03 -11.77 -13.70
CA PRO A 343 14.63 -11.77 -13.32
C PRO A 343 13.85 -12.99 -13.83
N VAL A 344 12.88 -13.46 -13.02
CA VAL A 344 12.02 -14.59 -13.37
C VAL A 344 10.62 -14.08 -13.74
N MET A 345 10.21 -14.38 -14.98
CA MET A 345 8.90 -13.99 -15.54
C MET A 345 7.95 -15.18 -15.70
N GLY A 346 8.29 -16.32 -15.11
CA GLY A 346 7.55 -17.58 -15.16
C GLY A 346 8.52 -18.76 -15.24
N GLY A 347 7.99 -19.99 -15.28
CA GLY A 347 8.83 -21.19 -15.35
C GLY A 347 8.04 -22.49 -15.46
N PRO A 348 8.74 -23.63 -15.46
CA PRO A 348 8.12 -24.94 -15.66
C PRO A 348 7.39 -25.48 -14.43
N TYR A 349 7.54 -24.85 -13.28
CA TYR A 349 6.95 -25.28 -12.01
C TYR A 349 5.87 -24.31 -11.52
N ALA A 350 5.08 -24.77 -10.56
CA ALA A 350 4.07 -23.95 -9.85
C ALA A 350 4.01 -24.42 -8.38
N ASN A 351 5.06 -24.10 -7.62
CA ASN A 351 5.23 -24.57 -6.24
C ASN A 351 4.38 -23.74 -5.27
N THR A 352 3.05 -23.83 -5.39
CA THR A 352 2.13 -23.05 -4.54
C THR A 352 2.14 -23.50 -3.08
N GLU A 353 2.63 -24.71 -2.79
CA GLU A 353 2.81 -25.25 -1.44
C GLU A 353 3.71 -24.36 -0.57
N ILE A 354 4.67 -23.64 -1.18
CA ILE A 354 5.54 -22.74 -0.43
C ILE A 354 4.94 -21.36 -0.17
N PHE A 355 3.74 -21.04 -0.69
CA PHE A 355 3.09 -19.74 -0.46
C PHE A 355 2.82 -19.43 1.01
N LEU A 356 2.61 -20.46 1.84
CA LEU A 356 2.29 -20.28 3.24
C LEU A 356 3.51 -20.38 4.17
N SER A 357 4.50 -21.18 3.81
CA SER A 357 5.65 -21.50 4.66
C SER A 357 6.99 -21.00 4.15
N GLY A 358 7.12 -20.81 2.85
CA GLY A 358 8.37 -20.49 2.16
C GLY A 358 8.42 -19.10 1.53
N THR A 359 7.58 -18.19 1.98
CA THR A 359 7.52 -16.79 1.53
C THR A 359 7.74 -15.84 2.70
N TRP A 360 7.62 -14.53 2.43
CA TRP A 360 7.62 -13.53 3.49
C TRP A 360 6.46 -13.77 4.47
N ARG A 361 6.78 -13.87 5.75
CA ARG A 361 5.82 -14.10 6.82
C ARG A 361 6.02 -13.09 7.93
N ALA A 362 4.92 -12.65 8.53
CA ALA A 362 4.90 -11.78 9.69
C ALA A 362 3.70 -12.10 10.57
N THR A 363 3.74 -11.66 11.81
CA THR A 363 2.54 -11.60 12.66
C THR A 363 1.81 -10.28 12.42
N PRO A 364 0.49 -10.18 12.64
CA PRO A 364 -0.21 -8.88 12.68
C PRO A 364 0.47 -7.87 13.61
N MET A 365 1.00 -8.32 14.73
CA MET A 365 1.70 -7.45 15.67
C MET A 365 3.01 -6.90 15.10
N ASP A 366 3.75 -7.66 14.28
CA ASP A 366 4.96 -7.16 13.61
C ASP A 366 4.62 -6.08 12.57
N ILE A 367 3.51 -6.23 11.85
CA ILE A 367 3.05 -5.24 10.88
C ILE A 367 2.63 -3.94 11.60
N CYS A 368 1.95 -4.06 12.76
CA CYS A 368 1.62 -2.90 13.59
C CYS A 368 2.89 -2.16 14.03
N ARG A 369 3.92 -2.88 14.52
CA ARG A 369 5.21 -2.27 14.90
C ARG A 369 5.88 -1.57 13.72
N ALA A 370 5.81 -2.17 12.53
CA ALA A 370 6.36 -1.53 11.33
C ALA A 370 5.68 -0.19 11.04
N PHE A 371 4.35 -0.09 11.16
CA PHE A 371 3.64 1.19 11.04
C PHE A 371 4.01 2.17 12.17
N ALA A 372 4.13 1.69 13.41
CA ALA A 372 4.55 2.51 14.54
C ALA A 372 5.93 3.14 14.29
N HIS A 373 6.93 2.36 13.87
CA HIS A 373 8.26 2.88 13.57
C HIS A 373 8.29 3.82 12.35
N LEU A 374 7.49 3.57 11.32
CA LEU A 374 7.36 4.53 10.21
C LEU A 374 6.75 5.86 10.67
N ARG A 375 5.85 5.83 11.65
CA ARG A 375 5.21 7.00 12.24
C ARG A 375 6.16 7.86 13.08
N GLU A 376 7.24 7.26 13.63
CA GLU A 376 8.30 7.97 14.40
C GLU A 376 9.12 8.94 13.51
N LEU A 377 9.03 8.84 12.19
CA LEU A 377 9.72 9.78 11.28
C LEU A 377 9.26 11.22 11.57
N PRO A 378 10.20 12.20 11.55
CA PRO A 378 9.87 13.59 11.88
C PRO A 378 8.76 14.13 10.98
N GLN A 379 7.71 14.66 11.60
CA GLN A 379 6.59 15.25 10.87
C GLN A 379 7.07 16.43 10.02
N GLY A 380 6.57 16.53 8.79
CA GLY A 380 6.97 17.55 7.82
C GLY A 380 8.33 17.29 7.16
N SER A 381 9.01 16.18 7.44
CA SER A 381 10.22 15.77 6.71
C SER A 381 9.88 15.09 5.38
N ASP A 382 10.85 15.08 4.46
CA ASP A 382 10.71 14.36 3.18
C ASP A 382 10.48 12.85 3.37
N ALA A 383 11.02 12.28 4.44
CA ALA A 383 10.88 10.86 4.76
C ALA A 383 9.44 10.50 5.13
N ILE A 384 8.79 11.25 6.04
CA ILE A 384 7.38 11.02 6.36
C ILE A 384 6.48 11.36 5.18
N GLY A 385 6.78 12.42 4.43
CA GLY A 385 6.06 12.76 3.21
C GLY A 385 6.09 11.63 2.18
N LEU A 386 7.24 11.00 1.96
CA LEU A 386 7.36 9.83 1.09
C LEU A 386 6.51 8.65 1.60
N VAL A 387 6.53 8.38 2.90
CA VAL A 387 5.71 7.31 3.51
C VAL A 387 4.21 7.61 3.38
N ASP A 388 3.79 8.86 3.65
CA ASP A 388 2.40 9.30 3.52
C ASP A 388 1.90 9.15 2.09
N HIS A 389 2.68 9.56 1.09
CA HIS A 389 2.32 9.38 -0.31
C HIS A 389 2.27 7.90 -0.70
N ALA A 390 3.28 7.12 -0.35
CA ALA A 390 3.37 5.73 -0.74
C ALA A 390 2.25 4.87 -0.12
N LEU A 391 2.07 4.90 1.21
CA LEU A 391 1.04 4.14 1.92
C LEU A 391 -0.35 4.75 1.78
N GLY A 392 -0.44 6.07 1.58
CA GLY A 392 -1.68 6.77 1.31
C GLY A 392 -2.17 6.68 -0.14
N ALA A 393 -1.35 6.17 -1.07
CA ALA A 393 -1.72 6.03 -2.48
C ALA A 393 -2.95 5.13 -2.72
N SER A 394 -3.26 4.20 -1.79
CA SER A 394 -4.46 3.36 -1.86
C SER A 394 -5.08 3.19 -0.48
N THR A 395 -6.41 2.99 -0.44
CA THR A 395 -7.14 2.61 0.78
C THR A 395 -7.74 1.21 0.68
N ALA A 396 -7.60 0.56 -0.47
CA ALA A 396 -8.26 -0.68 -0.87
C ALA A 396 -9.80 -0.62 -0.89
N GLN A 397 -10.39 0.04 0.08
CA GLN A 397 -11.85 0.16 0.21
C GLN A 397 -12.26 1.64 0.14
N PRO A 398 -13.36 1.96 -0.53
CA PRO A 398 -13.98 3.27 -0.48
C PRO A 398 -14.46 3.64 0.95
N GLU A 399 -14.78 4.93 1.12
CA GLU A 399 -15.33 5.54 2.35
C GLU A 399 -14.32 5.68 3.50
N VAL A 400 -13.13 5.04 3.41
CA VAL A 400 -12.13 5.08 4.47
C VAL A 400 -11.58 6.49 4.66
N ARG A 401 -11.24 7.20 3.56
CA ARG A 401 -10.67 8.56 3.62
C ARG A 401 -11.62 9.61 4.20
N ASP A 402 -12.92 9.34 4.19
CA ASP A 402 -13.92 10.30 4.71
C ASP A 402 -13.89 10.46 6.22
N HIS A 403 -13.20 9.55 6.93
CA HIS A 403 -13.23 9.46 8.38
C HIS A 403 -11.87 9.70 9.05
N TRP A 404 -10.79 9.80 8.28
CA TRP A 404 -9.44 9.85 8.82
C TRP A 404 -8.57 10.87 8.09
N ASP A 405 -7.80 11.65 8.83
CA ASP A 405 -6.86 12.63 8.26
C ASP A 405 -5.69 11.95 7.55
N ARG A 406 -5.21 10.83 8.10
CA ARG A 406 -4.16 9.98 7.52
C ARG A 406 -4.66 8.55 7.40
N VAL A 407 -4.56 8.00 6.20
CA VAL A 407 -4.85 6.60 5.92
C VAL A 407 -3.62 5.98 5.29
N TRP A 408 -3.00 5.02 5.96
CA TRP A 408 -1.99 4.17 5.40
C TRP A 408 -2.57 2.80 5.11
N TYR A 409 -2.22 2.25 3.96
CA TYR A 409 -2.69 0.93 3.57
C TYR A 409 -1.61 0.15 2.82
N LYS A 410 -1.54 -1.16 3.10
CA LYS A 410 -0.87 -2.13 2.24
C LYS A 410 -1.63 -3.45 2.24
N GLY A 411 -1.96 -3.92 1.04
CA GLY A 411 -2.52 -5.25 0.84
C GLY A 411 -1.49 -6.24 0.30
N GLY A 412 -1.85 -7.53 0.38
CA GLY A 412 -1.04 -8.59 -0.21
C GLY A 412 -1.90 -9.77 -0.63
N SER A 413 -1.56 -10.37 -1.76
CA SER A 413 -2.20 -11.59 -2.23
C SER A 413 -1.20 -12.50 -2.93
N LEU A 414 -1.44 -13.81 -2.84
CA LEU A 414 -0.85 -14.84 -3.67
C LEU A 414 -1.99 -15.81 -4.02
N ASP A 415 -2.27 -15.93 -5.31
CA ASP A 415 -3.30 -16.84 -5.82
C ASP A 415 -2.61 -18.06 -6.44
N GLY A 416 -2.75 -19.19 -5.78
CA GLY A 416 -2.26 -20.48 -6.26
C GLY A 416 -3.38 -21.29 -6.89
N SER A 417 -3.25 -21.57 -8.19
CA SER A 417 -4.23 -22.40 -8.93
C SER A 417 -4.46 -23.78 -8.33
N ALA A 418 -3.56 -24.26 -7.44
CA ALA A 418 -3.69 -25.51 -6.69
C ALA A 418 -4.41 -25.35 -5.34
N GLY A 419 -4.91 -24.15 -5.00
CA GLY A 419 -5.70 -23.92 -3.81
C GLY A 419 -4.95 -23.32 -2.62
N HIS A 420 -3.64 -23.03 -2.74
CA HIS A 420 -2.95 -22.21 -1.74
C HIS A 420 -3.23 -20.74 -2.02
N TYR A 421 -3.82 -20.06 -1.06
CA TYR A 421 -4.24 -18.66 -1.22
C TYR A 421 -3.78 -17.81 -0.04
N VAL A 422 -3.30 -16.61 -0.33
CA VAL A 422 -2.96 -15.58 0.64
C VAL A 422 -3.73 -14.32 0.28
N LEU A 423 -4.48 -13.77 1.23
CA LEU A 423 -5.16 -12.47 1.11
C LEU A 423 -4.97 -11.71 2.42
N THR A 424 -4.33 -10.56 2.35
CA THR A 424 -3.97 -9.81 3.53
C THR A 424 -4.21 -8.32 3.34
N HIS A 425 -4.62 -7.66 4.40
CA HIS A 425 -4.87 -6.23 4.45
C HIS A 425 -4.28 -5.64 5.73
N ALA A 426 -3.64 -4.49 5.63
CA ALA A 426 -3.14 -3.75 6.77
C ALA A 426 -3.44 -2.26 6.59
N TRP A 427 -4.18 -1.69 7.54
CA TRP A 427 -4.48 -0.26 7.63
C TRP A 427 -3.89 0.33 8.90
N MET A 428 -3.41 1.57 8.82
CA MET A 428 -3.27 2.51 9.92
C MET A 428 -4.13 3.73 9.62
N LEU A 429 -4.92 4.16 10.61
CA LEU A 429 -5.97 5.16 10.48
C LEU A 429 -5.78 6.18 11.59
N GLU A 430 -5.49 7.44 11.25
CA GLU A 430 -5.11 8.46 12.23
C GLU A 430 -5.89 9.75 12.00
N ASN A 431 -6.40 10.33 13.09
CA ASN A 431 -6.85 11.71 13.16
C ASN A 431 -5.87 12.53 13.99
N ALA A 432 -5.72 13.81 13.67
CA ALA A 432 -4.82 14.70 14.38
C ALA A 432 -5.14 14.75 15.88
N GLY A 433 -4.15 14.44 16.71
CA GLY A 433 -4.27 14.45 18.16
C GLY A 433 -4.86 13.17 18.80
N GLU A 434 -5.12 12.14 18.01
CA GLU A 434 -5.59 10.85 18.49
C GLU A 434 -4.54 9.75 18.31
N ASP A 435 -4.61 8.71 19.14
CA ASP A 435 -3.82 7.50 18.92
C ASP A 435 -4.34 6.77 17.67
N PRO A 436 -3.49 6.42 16.69
CA PRO A 436 -3.93 5.75 15.47
C PRO A 436 -4.55 4.38 15.74
N TRP A 437 -5.60 4.06 15.00
CA TRP A 437 -6.08 2.69 14.88
C TRP A 437 -5.23 1.90 13.88
N VAL A 438 -5.06 0.61 14.13
CA VAL A 438 -4.54 -0.35 13.16
C VAL A 438 -5.51 -1.51 12.99
N VAL A 439 -5.71 -1.92 11.72
CA VAL A 439 -6.49 -3.10 11.36
C VAL A 439 -5.61 -3.96 10.46
N ILE A 440 -5.26 -5.15 10.92
CA ILE A 440 -4.43 -6.08 10.16
C ILE A 440 -5.17 -7.40 10.07
N ALA A 441 -5.63 -7.71 8.87
CA ALA A 441 -6.48 -8.85 8.54
C ALA A 441 -5.73 -9.78 7.58
N MET A 442 -5.38 -10.97 8.04
CA MET A 442 -4.58 -11.94 7.28
C MET A 442 -5.36 -13.23 7.13
N SER A 443 -5.61 -13.63 5.90
CA SER A 443 -6.30 -14.86 5.52
C SER A 443 -5.36 -15.72 4.68
N ASN A 444 -5.08 -16.94 5.14
CA ASN A 444 -4.27 -17.89 4.40
C ASN A 444 -5.03 -19.21 4.29
N ASN A 445 -5.14 -19.78 3.08
CA ASN A 445 -5.73 -21.08 2.82
C ASN A 445 -4.67 -22.04 2.27
N SER A 446 -4.72 -23.27 2.75
CA SER A 446 -3.96 -24.39 2.20
C SER A 446 -4.74 -25.18 1.16
N THR A 447 -6.06 -24.98 1.12
CA THR A 447 -6.98 -25.64 0.18
C THR A 447 -8.09 -24.68 -0.22
N GLY A 448 -8.27 -24.47 -1.51
CA GLY A 448 -9.32 -23.59 -2.04
C GLY A 448 -9.00 -22.09 -1.97
N GLY A 449 -9.78 -21.31 -2.72
CA GLY A 449 -9.70 -19.86 -2.74
C GLY A 449 -10.27 -19.21 -1.48
N ILE A 450 -10.09 -17.92 -1.36
CA ILE A 450 -10.70 -17.08 -0.34
C ILE A 450 -11.79 -16.23 -1.00
N ASP A 451 -12.96 -16.15 -0.38
CA ASP A 451 -14.04 -15.28 -0.84
C ASP A 451 -13.69 -13.82 -0.48
N GLU A 452 -13.09 -13.13 -1.44
CA GLU A 452 -12.63 -11.75 -1.27
C GLU A 452 -13.76 -10.78 -0.90
N TYR A 453 -14.97 -10.99 -1.45
CA TYR A 453 -16.11 -10.14 -1.14
C TYR A 453 -16.57 -10.30 0.32
N LYS A 454 -16.50 -11.50 0.87
CA LYS A 454 -16.79 -11.71 2.30
C LYS A 454 -15.71 -11.07 3.19
N VAL A 455 -14.45 -11.23 2.82
CA VAL A 455 -13.34 -10.58 3.54
C VAL A 455 -13.51 -9.07 3.48
N GLN A 456 -13.79 -8.49 2.30
CA GLN A 456 -14.03 -7.07 2.13
C GLN A 456 -15.21 -6.57 2.97
N SER A 457 -16.34 -7.28 2.95
CA SER A 457 -17.54 -6.89 3.70
C SER A 457 -17.29 -6.84 5.21
N VAL A 458 -16.65 -7.88 5.75
CA VAL A 458 -16.35 -7.95 7.19
C VAL A 458 -15.29 -6.93 7.60
N THR A 459 -14.23 -6.74 6.82
CA THR A 459 -13.22 -5.71 7.09
C THR A 459 -13.79 -4.30 6.93
N GLY A 460 -14.66 -4.07 5.93
CA GLY A 460 -15.41 -2.83 5.77
C GLY A 460 -16.26 -2.50 7.00
N ARG A 461 -16.95 -3.52 7.58
CA ARG A 461 -17.69 -3.32 8.83
C ARG A 461 -16.79 -2.97 10.01
N ILE A 462 -15.62 -3.59 10.11
CA ILE A 462 -14.63 -3.22 11.16
C ILE A 462 -14.22 -1.75 11.01
N LEU A 463 -13.84 -1.32 9.80
CA LEU A 463 -13.44 0.06 9.53
C LEU A 463 -14.55 1.06 9.82
N GLU A 464 -15.79 0.76 9.42
CA GLU A 464 -16.97 1.59 9.72
C GLU A 464 -17.20 1.73 11.23
N LEU A 465 -17.09 0.64 12.00
CA LEU A 465 -17.26 0.69 13.44
C LEU A 465 -16.18 1.53 14.13
N LEU A 466 -14.93 1.44 13.66
CA LEU A 466 -13.82 2.23 14.21
C LEU A 466 -14.00 3.73 13.97
N SER A 467 -14.56 4.12 12.82
CA SER A 467 -14.83 5.54 12.53
C SER A 467 -15.89 6.18 13.47
N GLN A 468 -16.63 5.36 14.22
CA GLN A 468 -17.62 5.78 15.19
C GLN A 468 -17.11 5.73 16.63
N MET A 469 -15.86 5.28 16.84
CA MET A 469 -15.22 5.18 18.15
C MET A 469 -14.26 6.35 18.38
N PRO A 470 -14.19 6.86 19.64
CA PRO A 470 -13.26 7.92 19.99
C PRO A 470 -11.80 7.46 19.95
#